data_b02988e87b81f333ce4d48590681eddd
#
_entry.id   b02988e87b81f333ce4d48590681eddd
#
_cell.length_a   1.000
_cell.length_b   1.000
_cell.length_c   1.000
_cell.angle_alpha   90.00
_cell.angle_beta   90.00
_cell.angle_gamma   90.00
#
_symmetry.space_group_name_H-M   'P 1'
#
loop_
_entity.id
_entity.type
_entity.pdbx_description
1 polymer ?
#
loop_
_entity_poly.entity_id
_entity_poly.type
_entity_poly.pdbx_seq_one_letter_code
_entity_poly.pdbx_strand_id
1 'polypeptide(L)'
;MQIIRKKYNWAFPLFKRNKTNRIILHHAQAKTCSVEDIHQWHLKKGWSGIGYHFLVRKDGTIYQGRPEDTIGAHAKGANHDSIGICAEGDFMKEEMNPLQLNALIDL
;
A
#
# COMPACT_ATOMS: atom_id res chain seq x y z
N MET A 1 -16.33 5.17 5.19
CA MET A 1 -14.90 4.79 5.12
C MET A 1 -14.06 6.04 5.18
N GLN A 2 -13.06 6.08 6.04
CA GLN A 2 -12.14 7.20 6.18
C GLN A 2 -10.74 6.77 5.78
N ILE A 3 -10.11 7.56 4.91
CA ILE A 3 -8.75 7.30 4.47
C ILE A 3 -7.85 8.41 4.98
N ILE A 4 -6.81 8.05 5.72
CA ILE A 4 -5.84 9.00 6.25
C ILE A 4 -4.78 9.25 5.19
N ARG A 5 -4.60 10.52 4.83
CA ARG A 5 -3.62 10.94 3.84
C ARG A 5 -2.46 11.63 4.53
N LYS A 6 -1.25 11.16 4.24
CA LYS A 6 -0.02 11.72 4.80
C LYS A 6 0.85 12.30 3.69
N LYS A 7 1.75 13.21 4.06
CA LYS A 7 2.75 13.74 3.15
C LYS A 7 4.01 12.89 3.21
N TYR A 8 4.60 12.63 2.04
CA TYR A 8 5.83 11.85 1.93
C TYR A 8 6.90 12.63 1.17
N ASN A 9 8.16 12.37 1.49
CA ASN A 9 9.29 12.88 0.73
C ASN A 9 9.67 11.84 -0.33
N TRP A 10 9.20 12.05 -1.55
CA TRP A 10 9.47 11.13 -2.65
C TRP A 10 10.89 11.36 -3.19
N ALA A 11 11.67 10.28 -3.34
CA ALA A 11 13.04 10.38 -3.87
C ALA A 11 13.04 10.75 -5.37
N PHE A 12 12.02 10.34 -6.10
CA PHE A 12 11.87 10.60 -7.54
C PHE A 12 10.44 11.01 -7.84
N PRO A 13 10.19 11.69 -8.98
CA PRO A 13 8.82 12.04 -9.37
C PRO A 13 7.94 10.80 -9.53
N LEU A 14 6.66 10.93 -9.18
CA LEU A 14 5.65 9.91 -9.44
C LEU A 14 4.98 10.22 -10.78
N PHE A 15 4.56 9.16 -11.48
CA PHE A 15 3.94 9.30 -12.79
C PHE A 15 2.48 8.90 -12.74
N LYS A 16 1.64 9.60 -13.51
CA LYS A 16 0.22 9.32 -13.58
C LYS A 16 -0.04 7.97 -14.24
N ARG A 17 -1.00 7.20 -13.69
CA ARG A 17 -1.44 5.95 -14.29
C ARG A 17 -2.54 6.25 -15.30
N ASN A 18 -2.37 5.74 -16.53
CA ASN A 18 -3.30 6.02 -17.62
C ASN A 18 -4.59 5.21 -17.54
N LYS A 19 -4.52 4.00 -17.01
CA LYS A 19 -5.69 3.12 -16.87
C LYS A 19 -5.53 2.20 -15.68
N THR A 20 -6.65 1.74 -15.14
CA THR A 20 -6.67 0.80 -14.02
C THR A 20 -7.51 -0.41 -14.40
N ASN A 21 -6.87 -1.56 -14.57
CA ASN A 21 -7.51 -2.81 -14.96
C ASN A 21 -7.60 -3.80 -13.79
N ARG A 22 -6.85 -3.58 -12.71
CA ARG A 22 -6.78 -4.52 -11.59
C ARG A 22 -6.46 -3.83 -10.29
N ILE A 23 -6.88 -4.50 -9.22
CA ILE A 23 -6.52 -4.20 -7.86
C ILE A 23 -5.73 -5.41 -7.36
N ILE A 24 -4.51 -5.17 -6.84
CA ILE A 24 -3.67 -6.26 -6.35
C ILE A 24 -3.51 -6.10 -4.85
N LEU A 25 -3.88 -7.16 -4.13
CA LEU A 25 -3.76 -7.20 -2.68
C LEU A 25 -2.45 -7.86 -2.28
N HIS A 26 -1.69 -7.18 -1.43
CA HIS A 26 -0.44 -7.68 -0.85
C HIS A 26 -0.56 -7.77 0.65
N HIS A 27 0.32 -8.55 1.28
CA HIS A 27 0.57 -8.44 2.71
C HIS A 27 2.00 -7.90 2.93
N ALA A 28 2.20 -7.24 4.09
CA ALA A 28 3.49 -6.59 4.37
C ALA A 28 4.60 -7.59 4.65
N GLN A 29 4.27 -8.82 5.03
CA GLN A 29 5.18 -9.84 5.56
C GLN A 29 5.90 -9.35 6.82
N ALA A 30 5.25 -8.44 7.53
CA ALA A 30 5.70 -7.92 8.82
C ALA A 30 4.49 -7.87 9.73
N LYS A 31 4.61 -8.41 10.93
CA LYS A 31 3.51 -8.49 11.89
C LYS A 31 2.92 -7.12 12.18
N THR A 32 3.77 -6.11 12.29
CA THR A 32 3.38 -4.72 12.55
C THR A 32 4.21 -3.78 11.70
N CYS A 33 3.57 -2.84 11.03
CA CYS A 33 4.26 -1.80 10.27
C CYS A 33 3.32 -0.62 9.99
N SER A 34 3.91 0.58 9.95
CA SER A 34 3.23 1.81 9.56
C SER A 34 3.56 2.15 8.11
N VAL A 35 2.85 3.16 7.55
CA VAL A 35 3.20 3.68 6.23
C VAL A 35 4.60 4.30 6.23
N GLU A 36 5.00 4.91 7.34
CA GLU A 36 6.35 5.48 7.49
C GLU A 36 7.41 4.38 7.40
N ASP A 37 7.18 3.24 8.06
CA ASP A 37 8.09 2.10 8.01
C ASP A 37 8.26 1.59 6.58
N ILE A 38 7.15 1.37 5.88
CA ILE A 38 7.16 0.87 4.51
C ILE A 38 7.83 1.88 3.58
N HIS A 39 7.55 3.17 3.77
CA HIS A 39 8.17 4.23 2.97
C HIS A 39 9.69 4.17 3.08
N GLN A 40 10.22 4.04 4.30
CA GLN A 40 11.66 3.93 4.53
C GLN A 40 12.23 2.65 3.93
N TRP A 41 11.54 1.53 4.07
CA TRP A 41 11.99 0.26 3.49
C TRP A 41 12.11 0.35 1.96
N HIS A 42 11.12 0.98 1.31
CA HIS A 42 11.13 1.12 -0.14
C HIS A 42 12.16 2.14 -0.62
N LEU A 43 12.39 3.22 0.13
CA LEU A 43 13.48 4.15 -0.15
C LEU A 43 14.83 3.43 -0.13
N LYS A 44 15.05 2.53 0.84
CA LYS A 44 16.28 1.75 0.93
C LYS A 44 16.48 0.80 -0.23
N LYS A 45 15.40 0.39 -0.91
CA LYS A 45 15.46 -0.43 -2.11
C LYS A 45 15.78 0.39 -3.37
N GLY A 46 15.90 1.70 -3.26
CA GLY A 46 16.14 2.59 -4.39
C GLY A 46 14.87 3.06 -5.08
N TRP A 47 13.71 2.82 -4.47
CA TRP A 47 12.43 3.28 -5.01
C TRP A 47 12.14 4.70 -4.55
N SER A 48 11.11 5.33 -5.14
CA SER A 48 10.74 6.71 -4.80
C SER A 48 10.17 6.85 -3.38
N GLY A 49 9.77 5.76 -2.76
CA GLY A 49 9.14 5.67 -1.46
C GLY A 49 8.12 4.54 -1.46
N ILE A 50 7.19 4.59 -0.50
CA ILE A 50 6.14 3.55 -0.41
C ILE A 50 5.52 3.28 -1.78
N GLY A 51 5.52 2.01 -2.19
CA GLY A 51 5.06 1.61 -3.52
C GLY A 51 3.58 1.27 -3.60
N TYR A 52 2.92 1.11 -2.44
CA TYR A 52 1.48 0.82 -2.39
C TYR A 52 0.67 2.11 -2.44
N HIS A 53 -0.55 2.01 -2.95
CA HIS A 53 -1.49 3.13 -2.92
C HIS A 53 -2.22 3.23 -1.58
N PHE A 54 -2.45 2.08 -0.93
CA PHE A 54 -3.11 2.03 0.37
C PHE A 54 -2.46 1.00 1.28
N LEU A 55 -2.45 1.31 2.58
CA LEU A 55 -2.11 0.35 3.63
C LEU A 55 -3.31 0.24 4.57
N VAL A 56 -3.78 -0.99 4.80
CA VAL A 56 -4.83 -1.27 5.77
C VAL A 56 -4.17 -1.90 6.99
N ARG A 57 -4.25 -1.22 8.13
CA ARG A 57 -3.64 -1.70 9.37
C ARG A 57 -4.59 -2.65 10.11
N LYS A 58 -4.04 -3.33 11.11
CA LYS A 58 -4.78 -4.37 11.86
C LYS A 58 -5.98 -3.83 12.63
N ASP A 59 -5.96 -2.55 13.01
CA ASP A 59 -7.10 -1.90 13.67
C ASP A 59 -8.18 -1.44 12.69
N GLY A 60 -8.02 -1.71 11.39
CA GLY A 60 -8.94 -1.29 10.35
C GLY A 60 -8.67 0.10 9.80
N THR A 61 -7.65 0.80 10.27
CA THR A 61 -7.30 2.14 9.76
C THR A 61 -6.70 2.03 8.37
N ILE A 62 -7.14 2.90 7.46
CA ILE A 62 -6.69 2.91 6.06
C ILE A 62 -5.83 4.15 5.84
N TYR A 63 -4.62 3.94 5.34
CA TYR A 63 -3.69 5.03 5.00
C TYR A 63 -3.43 5.05 3.51
N GLN A 64 -3.39 6.25 2.92
CA GLN A 64 -2.93 6.41 1.55
C GLN A 64 -1.41 6.43 1.53
N GLY A 65 -0.82 5.65 0.63
CA GLY A 65 0.60 5.73 0.26
C GLY A 65 0.76 6.65 -0.94
N ARG A 66 1.04 6.08 -2.12
CA ARG A 66 1.08 6.89 -3.34
C ARG A 66 -0.30 7.43 -3.68
N PRO A 67 -0.39 8.62 -4.25
CA PRO A 67 -1.68 9.11 -4.76
C PRO A 67 -2.34 8.07 -5.65
N GLU A 68 -3.65 7.92 -5.54
CA GLU A 68 -4.40 6.83 -6.17
C GLU A 68 -4.23 6.80 -7.69
N ASP A 69 -4.06 7.97 -8.33
CA ASP A 69 -3.95 8.08 -9.79
C ASP A 69 -2.53 7.90 -10.32
N THR A 70 -1.56 7.56 -9.46
CA THR A 70 -0.17 7.37 -9.88
C THR A 70 0.18 5.90 -10.07
N ILE A 71 1.28 5.65 -10.79
CA ILE A 71 1.85 4.31 -10.95
C ILE A 71 2.56 3.93 -9.66
N GLY A 72 2.26 2.74 -9.14
CA GLY A 72 2.88 2.23 -7.93
C GLY A 72 4.20 1.50 -8.20
N ALA A 73 4.77 0.95 -7.14
CA ALA A 73 5.93 0.06 -7.19
C ALA A 73 5.63 -1.11 -6.25
N HIS A 74 4.72 -2.00 -6.64
CA HIS A 74 4.24 -3.08 -5.77
C HIS A 74 4.12 -4.42 -6.49
N ALA A 75 4.02 -4.43 -7.81
CA ALA A 75 3.86 -5.66 -8.59
C ALA A 75 4.58 -5.51 -9.93
N LYS A 76 5.80 -6.02 -10.02
CA LYS A 76 6.62 -5.92 -11.23
C LYS A 76 5.84 -6.46 -12.44
N GLY A 77 5.77 -5.66 -13.49
CA GLY A 77 5.03 -6.01 -14.71
C GLY A 77 3.56 -5.63 -14.67
N ALA A 78 3.01 -5.24 -13.51
CA ALA A 78 1.61 -4.88 -13.36
C ALA A 78 1.39 -3.49 -12.75
N ASN A 79 2.47 -2.76 -12.45
CA ASN A 79 2.35 -1.44 -11.82
C ASN A 79 1.63 -0.42 -12.70
N HIS A 80 1.76 -0.56 -14.02
CA HIS A 80 1.25 0.42 -14.98
C HIS A 80 -0.29 0.47 -15.03
N ASP A 81 -0.98 -0.57 -14.61
CA ASP A 81 -2.43 -0.67 -14.74
C ASP A 81 -3.14 -1.16 -13.47
N SER A 82 -2.49 -1.03 -12.29
CA SER A 82 -3.05 -1.56 -11.05
C SER A 82 -2.98 -0.59 -9.89
N ILE A 83 -3.89 -0.80 -8.93
CA ILE A 83 -3.84 -0.22 -7.59
C ILE A 83 -3.30 -1.29 -6.66
N GLY A 84 -2.29 -0.95 -5.86
CA GLY A 84 -1.73 -1.86 -4.87
C GLY A 84 -2.23 -1.54 -3.48
N ILE A 85 -2.84 -2.53 -2.82
CA ILE A 85 -3.31 -2.44 -1.45
C ILE A 85 -2.50 -3.41 -0.62
N CYS A 86 -1.87 -2.91 0.46
CA CYS A 86 -1.09 -3.74 1.38
C CYS A 86 -1.83 -3.90 2.69
N ALA A 87 -1.91 -5.11 3.20
CA ALA A 87 -2.44 -5.39 4.53
C ALA A 87 -1.27 -5.56 5.51
N GLU A 88 -1.30 -4.81 6.61
CA GLU A 88 -0.33 -4.97 7.69
C GLU A 88 -0.45 -6.37 8.26
N GLY A 89 0.63 -7.13 8.28
CA GLY A 89 0.65 -8.47 8.83
C GLY A 89 1.50 -9.43 8.01
N ASP A 90 1.75 -10.60 8.58
CA ASP A 90 2.36 -11.73 7.90
C ASP A 90 1.37 -12.89 7.90
N PHE A 91 0.54 -12.95 6.86
CA PHE A 91 -0.57 -13.92 6.81
C PHE A 91 -0.14 -15.32 6.40
N MET A 92 1.16 -15.55 6.28
CA MET A 92 1.74 -16.90 6.29
C MET A 92 1.83 -17.46 7.71
N LYS A 93 1.77 -16.60 8.75
CA LYS A 93 1.99 -16.95 10.15
C LYS A 93 0.82 -16.59 11.06
N GLU A 94 -0.13 -15.77 10.61
CA GLU A 94 -1.24 -15.26 11.41
C GLU A 94 -2.49 -15.15 10.58
N GLU A 95 -3.64 -15.10 11.24
CA GLU A 95 -4.93 -14.90 10.58
C GLU A 95 -5.30 -13.42 10.59
N MET A 96 -6.03 -12.98 9.57
CA MET A 96 -6.52 -11.62 9.49
C MET A 96 -7.71 -11.42 10.42
N ASN A 97 -7.66 -10.37 11.27
CA ASN A 97 -8.77 -10.08 12.17
C ASN A 97 -9.94 -9.39 11.41
N PRO A 98 -11.16 -9.43 11.99
CA PRO A 98 -12.35 -8.88 11.31
C PRO A 98 -12.28 -7.38 11.03
N LEU A 99 -11.64 -6.58 11.88
CA LEU A 99 -11.53 -5.12 11.65
C LEU A 99 -10.77 -4.84 10.36
N GLN A 100 -9.66 -5.53 10.16
CA GLN A 100 -8.83 -5.36 8.98
C GLN A 100 -9.54 -5.89 7.73
N LEU A 101 -10.16 -7.06 7.84
CA LEU A 101 -10.89 -7.67 6.73
C LEU A 101 -12.04 -6.78 6.25
N ASN A 102 -12.82 -6.24 7.18
CA ASN A 102 -13.93 -5.36 6.84
C ASN A 102 -13.45 -4.08 6.17
N ALA A 103 -12.33 -3.51 6.63
CA ALA A 103 -11.73 -2.32 6.01
C ALA A 103 -11.28 -2.61 4.57
N LEU A 104 -10.68 -3.78 4.32
CA LEU A 104 -10.29 -4.20 2.98
C LEU A 104 -11.50 -4.34 2.05
N ILE A 105 -12.59 -4.92 2.55
CA ILE A 105 -13.81 -5.09 1.77
C ILE A 105 -14.42 -3.74 1.41
N ASP A 106 -14.39 -2.77 2.33
CA ASP A 106 -14.95 -1.43 2.12
C ASP A 106 -14.10 -0.58 1.16
N LEU A 107 -12.83 -0.88 1.05
CA LEU A 107 -11.92 -0.14 0.18
C LEU A 107 -12.09 -0.55 -1.31
#